data_11a904a5d77d331ac9bd24d03211c488
#
_entry.id   11a904a5d77d331ac9bd24d03211c488
#
_cell.length_a   1.000
_cell.length_b   1.000
_cell.length_c   1.000
_cell.angle_alpha   90.00
_cell.angle_beta   90.00
_cell.angle_gamma   90.00
#
_symmetry.space_group_name_H-M   'P 1'
#
loop_
_entity.id
_entity.type
_entity.pdbx_description
1 polymer ?
#
loop_
_entity_poly.entity_id
_entity_poly.type
_entity_poly.pdbx_seq_one_letter_code
_entity_poly.pdbx_strand_id
1 'polypeptide(L)'
;MTTVSLASQTRRKTGDDRVRYLIIIFFVLAFVPWRSVAMPDDDFAAHTVDAVSALHHWYNPNTGLWKHTGWWNSANCLQGVEATLALSHDQKDQAVIENTFNRNAANNFLNDYYDDEGWWAETWIRAYDLTGQARYLNAAKVIFQDMTNGWDSHCDGGLWWSKKRTYKNAIPNELFLLVAIRLHQRTAGDGGPGSYFYWATNEWHWFQASGMLNSQNLVNDGLTSDCLNNGDTTWTYNQGVILGALADLYKVTGETNYLARAEAIADASISTLIDQDGVLTEPCESNGCHGGDVPQFKGIFIRNLAYLYSVDRKPAYLDFISRSAHSVWENDRNNKNQLGLKWAGPFDSADPARQSSAVMALAALAELSKTTNVSLNPAEPQH
;
A
#
# COMPACT_ATOMS: atom_id res chain seq x y z
N MET A 1 3.29 -75.61 -12.14
CA MET A 1 3.98 -76.11 -13.34
C MET A 1 5.09 -75.15 -13.61
N THR A 2 6.27 -75.52 -13.15
CA THR A 2 7.47 -75.89 -13.94
C THR A 2 8.08 -74.71 -14.67
N THR A 3 9.34 -74.29 -14.59
CA THR A 3 10.59 -74.94 -14.13
C THR A 3 11.69 -73.90 -14.05
N VAL A 4 12.51 -74.09 -13.08
CA VAL A 4 13.88 -73.68 -12.82
C VAL A 4 14.82 -73.83 -14.05
N SER A 5 15.82 -72.93 -14.22
CA SER A 5 17.17 -73.35 -14.60
C SER A 5 18.22 -72.39 -14.14
N LEU A 6 19.18 -72.89 -13.36
CA LEU A 6 20.48 -72.39 -13.00
C LEU A 6 21.53 -72.67 -14.09
N ALA A 7 22.53 -71.81 -14.25
CA ALA A 7 23.94 -72.14 -14.49
C ALA A 7 24.77 -70.88 -14.40
N SER A 8 25.62 -70.70 -13.47
CA SER A 8 26.97 -71.11 -13.09
C SER A 8 28.11 -70.37 -13.83
N GLN A 9 28.84 -69.63 -13.01
CA GLN A 9 30.31 -69.47 -12.92
C GLN A 9 31.11 -68.95 -14.15
N THR A 10 31.88 -67.86 -13.98
CA THR A 10 33.33 -67.97 -13.73
C THR A 10 33.97 -66.68 -13.26
N ARG A 11 34.90 -66.82 -12.31
CA ARG A 11 35.83 -65.81 -11.73
C ARG A 11 36.80 -65.28 -12.77
N ARG A 12 37.11 -63.97 -12.69
CA ARG A 12 38.49 -63.46 -12.81
C ARG A 12 38.67 -62.22 -11.93
N LYS A 13 39.65 -62.25 -11.03
CA LYS A 13 40.21 -61.15 -10.25
C LYS A 13 41.12 -60.34 -11.15
N THR A 14 41.05 -59.01 -11.11
CA THR A 14 42.20 -58.11 -11.13
C THR A 14 41.79 -56.85 -10.38
N GLY A 15 42.61 -56.50 -9.39
CA GLY A 15 42.42 -55.36 -8.50
C GLY A 15 42.70 -54.02 -9.19
N ASP A 16 42.02 -53.02 -8.75
CA ASP A 16 42.49 -51.63 -8.72
C ASP A 16 41.75 -50.91 -7.60
N ASP A 17 42.44 -50.71 -6.47
CA ASP A 17 41.97 -49.99 -5.31
C ASP A 17 42.06 -48.48 -5.63
N ARG A 18 40.96 -47.89 -6.14
CA ARG A 18 40.78 -46.44 -6.16
C ARG A 18 39.93 -46.02 -4.98
N VAL A 19 40.59 -45.58 -3.93
CA VAL A 19 39.98 -44.84 -2.80
C VAL A 19 39.37 -43.58 -3.36
N ARG A 20 38.02 -43.55 -3.46
CA ARG A 20 37.25 -42.32 -3.78
C ARG A 20 37.16 -41.50 -2.50
N TYR A 21 37.97 -40.45 -2.39
CA TYR A 21 37.78 -39.42 -1.39
C TYR A 21 36.52 -38.64 -1.74
N LEU A 22 35.50 -38.76 -0.89
CA LEU A 22 34.30 -37.92 -0.93
C LEU A 22 34.72 -36.57 -0.31
N ILE A 23 35.01 -35.56 -1.13
CA ILE A 23 35.21 -34.21 -0.65
C ILE A 23 33.83 -33.64 -0.30
N ILE A 24 33.49 -33.63 1.01
CA ILE A 24 32.36 -32.91 1.53
C ILE A 24 32.76 -31.44 1.65
N ILE A 25 32.35 -30.63 0.68
CA ILE A 25 32.53 -29.17 0.76
C ILE A 25 31.44 -28.66 1.71
N PHE A 26 31.85 -28.38 2.95
CA PHE A 26 31.01 -27.59 3.85
C PHE A 26 31.02 -26.15 3.35
N PHE A 27 29.88 -25.70 2.74
CA PHE A 27 29.62 -24.28 2.61
C PHE A 27 29.32 -23.73 4.02
N VAL A 28 30.31 -23.15 4.66
CA VAL A 28 30.13 -22.29 5.80
C VAL A 28 29.52 -21.00 5.26
N LEU A 29 28.19 -20.89 5.30
CA LEU A 29 27.51 -19.60 5.17
C LEU A 29 27.98 -18.74 6.35
N ALA A 30 28.97 -17.89 6.11
CA ALA A 30 29.34 -16.85 7.05
C ALA A 30 28.14 -15.91 7.18
N PHE A 31 27.39 -16.05 8.25
CA PHE A 31 26.45 -15.03 8.70
C PHE A 31 27.30 -13.80 9.04
N VAL A 32 27.45 -12.89 8.10
CA VAL A 32 27.94 -11.54 8.38
C VAL A 32 26.78 -10.85 9.13
N PRO A 33 26.94 -10.56 10.43
CA PRO A 33 25.91 -9.78 11.11
C PRO A 33 25.86 -8.42 10.41
N TRP A 34 24.71 -8.09 9.82
CA TRP A 34 24.44 -6.75 9.33
C TRP A 34 24.61 -5.81 10.53
N ARG A 35 25.71 -5.08 10.54
CA ARG A 35 25.82 -3.93 11.42
C ARG A 35 24.75 -2.96 10.95
N SER A 36 23.79 -2.68 11.81
CA SER A 36 22.98 -1.48 11.68
C SER A 36 23.94 -0.30 11.63
N VAL A 37 24.20 0.19 10.43
CA VAL A 37 24.84 1.49 10.26
C VAL A 37 23.82 2.44 10.86
N ALA A 38 24.16 3.12 11.97
CA ALA A 38 23.36 4.25 12.42
C ALA A 38 23.32 5.22 11.24
N MET A 39 22.14 5.27 10.58
CA MET A 39 21.92 6.20 9.49
C MET A 39 22.12 7.61 10.05
N PRO A 40 22.70 8.55 9.28
CA PRO A 40 22.75 9.94 9.68
C PRO A 40 21.36 10.36 10.15
N ASP A 41 21.31 11.26 11.11
CA ASP A 41 20.07 11.82 11.67
C ASP A 41 19.34 12.65 10.58
N ASP A 42 18.88 11.95 9.52
CA ASP A 42 18.19 12.55 8.39
C ASP A 42 16.80 12.99 8.86
N ASP A 43 16.56 14.29 8.81
CA ASP A 43 15.28 14.87 9.21
C ASP A 43 14.22 14.65 8.11
N PHE A 44 13.67 13.43 8.06
CA PHE A 44 12.60 13.09 7.13
C PHE A 44 11.34 13.93 7.30
N ALA A 45 11.14 14.56 8.45
CA ALA A 45 10.07 15.53 8.62
C ALA A 45 10.35 16.81 7.80
N ALA A 46 11.58 17.32 7.83
CA ALA A 46 11.98 18.45 6.97
C ALA A 46 11.92 18.07 5.48
N HIS A 47 12.40 16.88 5.09
CA HIS A 47 12.34 16.39 3.72
C HIS A 47 10.89 16.30 3.21
N THR A 48 9.95 15.86 4.06
CA THR A 48 8.53 15.81 3.71
C THR A 48 7.97 17.21 3.48
N VAL A 49 8.28 18.17 4.35
CA VAL A 49 7.86 19.59 4.20
C VAL A 49 8.40 20.18 2.88
N ASP A 50 9.67 19.96 2.56
CA ASP A 50 10.28 20.40 1.33
C ASP A 50 9.60 19.80 0.09
N ALA A 51 9.33 18.50 0.13
CA ALA A 51 8.66 17.79 -0.95
C ALA A 51 7.20 18.25 -1.13
N VAL A 52 6.46 18.51 -0.05
CA VAL A 52 5.09 19.08 -0.14
C VAL A 52 5.12 20.53 -0.63
N SER A 53 6.12 21.31 -0.25
CA SER A 53 6.32 22.65 -0.82
C SER A 53 6.47 22.57 -2.34
N ALA A 54 7.19 21.59 -2.87
CA ALA A 54 7.26 21.36 -4.31
C ALA A 54 5.90 20.92 -4.89
N LEU A 55 5.13 20.07 -4.21
CA LEU A 55 3.80 19.62 -4.62
C LEU A 55 2.81 20.80 -4.75
N HIS A 56 2.90 21.80 -3.88
CA HIS A 56 2.06 22.99 -3.92
C HIS A 56 2.23 23.83 -5.20
N HIS A 57 3.33 23.72 -5.95
CA HIS A 57 3.50 24.43 -7.22
C HIS A 57 2.45 24.03 -8.29
N TRP A 58 1.90 22.84 -8.19
CA TRP A 58 0.84 22.38 -9.09
C TRP A 58 -0.58 22.62 -8.53
N TYR A 59 -0.72 23.01 -7.27
CA TYR A 59 -2.03 23.27 -6.69
C TYR A 59 -2.70 24.50 -7.35
N ASN A 60 -3.97 24.35 -7.70
CA ASN A 60 -4.78 25.43 -8.24
C ASN A 60 -5.86 25.84 -7.23
N PRO A 61 -5.71 26.98 -6.54
CA PRO A 61 -6.67 27.40 -5.50
C PRO A 61 -8.06 27.73 -6.06
N ASN A 62 -8.19 27.99 -7.36
CA ASN A 62 -9.49 28.27 -7.99
C ASN A 62 -10.34 27.00 -8.17
N THR A 63 -9.70 25.87 -8.42
CA THR A 63 -10.36 24.56 -8.56
C THR A 63 -10.28 23.71 -7.30
N GLY A 64 -9.32 23.97 -6.42
CA GLY A 64 -9.01 23.12 -5.28
C GLY A 64 -8.34 21.80 -5.66
N LEU A 65 -7.75 21.69 -6.86
CA LEU A 65 -7.16 20.45 -7.38
C LEU A 65 -5.74 20.73 -7.90
N TRP A 66 -4.99 19.67 -8.17
CA TRP A 66 -3.64 19.75 -8.75
C TRP A 66 -3.71 19.72 -10.28
N LYS A 67 -2.98 20.63 -10.94
CA LYS A 67 -2.86 20.67 -12.41
C LYS A 67 -2.06 19.46 -12.91
N HIS A 68 -2.38 19.01 -14.11
CA HIS A 68 -1.69 17.91 -14.79
C HIS A 68 -1.84 16.53 -14.13
N THR A 69 -2.88 16.35 -13.34
CA THR A 69 -3.24 15.05 -12.77
C THR A 69 -4.75 14.88 -12.76
N GLY A 70 -5.22 13.66 -12.49
CA GLY A 70 -6.64 13.28 -12.50
C GLY A 70 -7.40 13.68 -11.23
N TRP A 71 -8.69 13.34 -11.22
CA TRP A 71 -9.60 13.59 -10.12
C TRP A 71 -9.20 12.81 -8.85
N TRP A 72 -9.09 11.49 -8.96
CA TRP A 72 -8.69 10.64 -7.83
C TRP A 72 -7.22 10.87 -7.42
N ASN A 73 -6.37 11.22 -8.39
CA ASN A 73 -4.97 11.58 -8.13
C ASN A 73 -4.86 12.80 -7.22
N SER A 74 -5.79 13.77 -7.39
CA SER A 74 -5.83 14.96 -6.51
C SER A 74 -6.22 14.60 -5.07
N ALA A 75 -7.05 13.56 -4.84
CA ALA A 75 -7.31 13.06 -3.49
C ALA A 75 -6.03 12.55 -2.82
N ASN A 76 -5.23 11.77 -3.55
CA ASN A 76 -3.94 11.28 -3.05
C ASN A 76 -2.88 12.40 -2.90
N CYS A 77 -2.91 13.44 -3.75
CA CYS A 77 -2.10 14.65 -3.51
C CYS A 77 -2.47 15.31 -2.18
N LEU A 78 -3.78 15.40 -1.89
CA LEU A 78 -4.27 15.97 -0.63
C LEU A 78 -3.84 15.12 0.57
N GLN A 79 -3.80 13.80 0.46
CA GLN A 79 -3.27 12.94 1.53
C GLN A 79 -1.78 13.18 1.83
N GLY A 80 -0.99 13.54 0.81
CA GLY A 80 0.38 14.00 1.03
C GLY A 80 0.45 15.29 1.85
N VAL A 81 -0.45 16.25 1.58
CA VAL A 81 -0.58 17.49 2.37
C VAL A 81 -1.07 17.19 3.79
N GLU A 82 -2.02 16.27 3.96
CA GLU A 82 -2.51 15.81 5.27
C GLU A 82 -1.41 15.17 6.11
N ALA A 83 -0.53 14.38 5.48
CA ALA A 83 0.61 13.79 6.16
C ALA A 83 1.57 14.87 6.69
N THR A 84 1.82 15.92 5.89
CA THR A 84 2.65 17.06 6.32
C THR A 84 1.96 17.85 7.44
N LEU A 85 0.65 18.07 7.36
CA LEU A 85 -0.09 18.72 8.45
C LEU A 85 0.05 17.95 9.78
N ALA A 86 0.01 16.61 9.74
CA ALA A 86 0.24 15.76 10.92
C ALA A 86 1.67 15.89 11.50
N LEU A 87 2.65 16.20 10.66
CA LEU A 87 4.05 16.35 11.05
C LEU A 87 4.39 17.75 11.56
N SER A 88 3.90 18.81 10.88
CA SER A 88 4.32 20.20 11.03
C SER A 88 3.26 21.12 11.69
N HIS A 89 1.98 20.73 11.64
CA HIS A 89 0.83 21.56 12.02
C HIS A 89 0.75 22.90 11.25
N ASP A 90 1.25 22.96 10.00
CA ASP A 90 1.25 24.19 9.21
C ASP A 90 -0.18 24.60 8.80
N GLN A 91 -0.54 25.82 9.12
CA GLN A 91 -1.84 26.42 8.77
C GLN A 91 -2.09 26.51 7.25
N LYS A 92 -1.03 26.54 6.44
CA LYS A 92 -1.17 26.54 4.97
C LYS A 92 -1.73 25.23 4.47
N ASP A 93 -1.28 24.11 5.02
CA ASP A 93 -1.75 22.78 4.65
C ASP A 93 -3.21 22.60 5.06
N GLN A 94 -3.60 23.08 6.24
CA GLN A 94 -5.00 23.09 6.63
C GLN A 94 -5.86 23.93 5.67
N ALA A 95 -5.38 25.09 5.24
CA ALA A 95 -6.10 25.94 4.27
C ALA A 95 -6.27 25.27 2.90
N VAL A 96 -5.31 24.44 2.47
CA VAL A 96 -5.43 23.64 1.23
C VAL A 96 -6.53 22.60 1.38
N ILE A 97 -6.58 21.86 2.49
CA ILE A 97 -7.64 20.88 2.77
C ILE A 97 -9.03 21.54 2.73
N GLU A 98 -9.18 22.66 3.43
CA GLU A 98 -10.44 23.41 3.47
C GLU A 98 -10.85 23.95 2.09
N ASN A 99 -9.92 24.49 1.34
CA ASN A 99 -10.21 25.01 0.00
C ASN A 99 -10.59 23.88 -0.97
N THR A 100 -9.88 22.76 -0.95
CA THR A 100 -10.18 21.59 -1.78
C THR A 100 -11.60 21.10 -1.51
N PHE A 101 -11.98 20.99 -0.24
CA PHE A 101 -13.35 20.60 0.14
C PHE A 101 -14.38 21.61 -0.37
N ASN A 102 -14.21 22.87 -0.05
CA ASN A 102 -15.19 23.91 -0.38
C ASN A 102 -15.40 24.08 -1.89
N ARG A 103 -14.37 23.85 -2.72
CA ARG A 103 -14.46 23.94 -4.17
C ARG A 103 -15.17 22.75 -4.82
N ASN A 104 -15.09 21.56 -4.20
CA ASN A 104 -15.51 20.32 -4.85
C ASN A 104 -16.68 19.60 -4.15
N ALA A 105 -17.22 20.15 -3.06
CA ALA A 105 -18.28 19.49 -2.31
C ALA A 105 -19.66 19.50 -3.03
N ALA A 106 -19.85 20.25 -4.10
CA ALA A 106 -21.16 20.47 -4.72
C ALA A 106 -21.83 19.19 -5.25
N ASN A 107 -21.03 18.22 -5.73
CA ASN A 107 -21.49 16.90 -6.17
C ASN A 107 -21.16 15.78 -5.17
N ASN A 108 -20.88 16.13 -3.90
CA ASN A 108 -20.51 15.19 -2.85
C ASN A 108 -19.27 14.31 -3.19
N PHE A 109 -18.38 14.76 -4.07
CA PHE A 109 -17.22 14.01 -4.57
C PHE A 109 -17.55 12.74 -5.37
N LEU A 110 -18.78 12.62 -5.85
CA LEU A 110 -19.26 11.48 -6.65
C LEU A 110 -18.90 11.66 -8.13
N ASN A 111 -18.60 10.54 -8.80
CA ASN A 111 -18.42 10.49 -10.25
C ASN A 111 -18.87 9.13 -10.83
N ASP A 112 -18.37 8.74 -12.00
CA ASP A 112 -18.76 7.50 -12.66
C ASP A 112 -17.95 6.26 -12.17
N TYR A 113 -16.96 6.45 -11.28
CA TYR A 113 -16.00 5.42 -10.85
C TYR A 113 -16.01 5.26 -9.33
N TYR A 114 -16.27 4.04 -8.85
CA TYR A 114 -16.36 3.77 -7.41
C TYR A 114 -15.00 3.80 -6.70
N ASP A 115 -13.91 3.51 -7.40
CA ASP A 115 -12.56 3.69 -6.86
C ASP A 115 -12.20 5.16 -6.67
N ASP A 116 -12.52 6.03 -7.63
CA ASP A 116 -12.35 7.49 -7.49
C ASP A 116 -13.07 8.00 -6.22
N GLU A 117 -14.32 7.56 -6.02
CA GLU A 117 -15.11 7.88 -4.84
C GLU A 117 -14.44 7.36 -3.56
N GLY A 118 -13.95 6.12 -3.56
CA GLY A 118 -13.24 5.52 -2.44
C GLY A 118 -12.00 6.31 -2.03
N TRP A 119 -11.21 6.82 -2.97
CA TRP A 119 -10.06 7.66 -2.70
C TRP A 119 -10.44 8.97 -1.99
N TRP A 120 -11.50 9.63 -2.41
CA TRP A 120 -12.01 10.82 -1.75
C TRP A 120 -12.59 10.51 -0.37
N ALA A 121 -13.30 9.38 -0.19
CA ALA A 121 -13.79 8.97 1.12
C ALA A 121 -12.65 8.75 2.12
N GLU A 122 -11.59 8.06 1.72
CA GLU A 122 -10.41 7.83 2.55
C GLU A 122 -9.74 9.16 2.95
N THR A 123 -9.57 10.07 2.00
CA THR A 123 -9.02 11.41 2.23
C THR A 123 -9.88 12.19 3.23
N TRP A 124 -11.19 12.20 3.07
CA TRP A 124 -12.05 12.94 4.01
C TRP A 124 -12.15 12.30 5.41
N ILE A 125 -11.98 10.99 5.53
CA ILE A 125 -11.82 10.34 6.84
C ILE A 125 -10.54 10.85 7.52
N ARG A 126 -9.42 10.92 6.81
CA ARG A 126 -8.17 11.44 7.36
C ARG A 126 -8.27 12.93 7.71
N ALA A 127 -8.88 13.75 6.87
CA ALA A 127 -9.14 15.16 7.18
C ALA A 127 -9.98 15.34 8.47
N TYR A 128 -10.98 14.46 8.68
CA TYR A 128 -11.75 14.43 9.93
C TYR A 128 -10.87 14.11 11.13
N ASP A 129 -10.02 13.10 11.03
CA ASP A 129 -9.13 12.68 12.12
C ASP A 129 -8.15 13.81 12.54
N LEU A 130 -7.68 14.58 11.57
CA LEU A 130 -6.74 15.68 11.78
C LEU A 130 -7.40 16.96 12.34
N THR A 131 -8.67 17.20 11.98
CA THR A 131 -9.30 18.52 12.23
C THR A 131 -10.49 18.46 13.17
N GLY A 132 -11.08 17.27 13.39
CA GLY A 132 -12.34 17.10 14.13
C GLY A 132 -13.59 17.65 13.42
N GLN A 133 -13.47 18.16 12.17
CA GLN A 133 -14.58 18.80 11.48
C GLN A 133 -15.54 17.76 10.88
N ALA A 134 -16.74 17.66 11.46
CA ALA A 134 -17.76 16.68 11.09
C ALA A 134 -18.14 16.68 9.60
N ARG A 135 -17.97 17.80 8.89
CA ARG A 135 -18.28 17.89 7.44
C ARG A 135 -17.48 16.88 6.60
N TYR A 136 -16.25 16.61 6.97
CA TYR A 136 -15.40 15.65 6.26
C TYR A 136 -15.89 14.21 6.46
N LEU A 137 -16.16 13.82 7.69
CA LEU A 137 -16.70 12.49 7.97
C LEU A 137 -18.09 12.30 7.31
N ASN A 138 -18.93 13.34 7.27
CA ASN A 138 -20.22 13.29 6.61
C ASN A 138 -20.08 13.10 5.08
N ALA A 139 -19.08 13.75 4.45
CA ALA A 139 -18.80 13.53 3.03
C ALA A 139 -18.39 12.07 2.77
N ALA A 140 -17.50 11.52 3.56
CA ALA A 140 -17.10 10.11 3.45
C ALA A 140 -18.30 9.14 3.61
N LYS A 141 -19.23 9.44 4.51
CA LYS A 141 -20.48 8.65 4.69
C LYS A 141 -21.39 8.71 3.46
N VAL A 142 -21.54 9.88 2.85
CA VAL A 142 -22.31 10.05 1.62
C VAL A 142 -21.68 9.28 0.46
N ILE A 143 -20.38 9.36 0.31
CA ILE A 143 -19.63 8.61 -0.71
C ILE A 143 -19.81 7.10 -0.49
N PHE A 144 -19.61 6.61 0.72
CA PHE A 144 -19.76 5.19 1.02
C PHE A 144 -21.18 4.68 0.70
N GLN A 145 -22.20 5.49 0.99
CA GLN A 145 -23.58 5.13 0.63
C GLN A 145 -23.75 5.00 -0.89
N ASP A 146 -23.09 5.83 -1.70
CA ASP A 146 -23.13 5.68 -3.16
C ASP A 146 -22.37 4.45 -3.62
N MET A 147 -21.19 4.18 -3.04
CA MET A 147 -20.41 2.97 -3.33
C MET A 147 -21.21 1.68 -3.09
N THR A 148 -22.12 1.64 -2.08
CA THR A 148 -22.96 0.45 -1.87
C THR A 148 -23.85 0.11 -3.06
N ASN A 149 -24.19 1.07 -3.94
CA ASN A 149 -24.92 0.81 -5.17
C ASN A 149 -24.10 0.04 -6.22
N GLY A 150 -22.78 0.03 -6.06
CA GLY A 150 -21.85 -0.75 -6.91
C GLY A 150 -21.86 -2.25 -6.62
N TRP A 151 -22.41 -2.66 -5.49
CA TRP A 151 -22.51 -4.06 -5.10
C TRP A 151 -23.70 -4.75 -5.77
N ASP A 152 -23.49 -5.95 -6.32
CA ASP A 152 -24.55 -6.81 -6.78
C ASP A 152 -24.16 -8.30 -6.74
N SER A 153 -25.05 -9.19 -7.19
CA SER A 153 -24.84 -10.65 -7.16
C SER A 153 -23.99 -11.20 -8.30
N HIS A 154 -23.54 -10.37 -9.25
CA HIS A 154 -22.60 -10.84 -10.28
C HIS A 154 -21.27 -11.22 -9.63
N CYS A 155 -20.69 -12.33 -10.00
CA CYS A 155 -19.52 -12.93 -9.33
C CYS A 155 -19.74 -13.18 -7.82
N ASP A 156 -20.96 -13.50 -7.42
CA ASP A 156 -21.36 -13.75 -6.02
C ASP A 156 -21.15 -12.56 -5.06
N GLY A 157 -20.98 -11.36 -5.58
CA GLY A 157 -20.78 -10.14 -4.77
C GLY A 157 -19.74 -9.18 -5.37
N GLY A 158 -19.28 -8.24 -4.53
CA GLY A 158 -18.27 -7.25 -4.88
C GLY A 158 -18.75 -6.06 -5.69
N LEU A 159 -17.93 -5.00 -5.68
CA LEU A 159 -18.20 -3.77 -6.39
C LEU A 159 -17.72 -3.83 -7.85
N TRP A 160 -18.48 -3.19 -8.71
CA TRP A 160 -18.01 -2.82 -10.04
C TRP A 160 -16.99 -1.68 -9.95
N TRP A 161 -16.06 -1.64 -10.90
CA TRP A 161 -15.14 -0.51 -11.04
C TRP A 161 -15.86 0.81 -11.28
N SER A 162 -16.88 0.76 -12.14
CA SER A 162 -17.63 1.96 -12.52
C SER A 162 -19.15 1.69 -12.58
N LYS A 163 -19.92 2.77 -12.62
CA LYS A 163 -21.38 2.76 -12.76
C LYS A 163 -21.87 2.12 -14.08
N LYS A 164 -20.95 1.91 -15.04
CA LYS A 164 -21.23 1.16 -16.29
C LYS A 164 -21.30 -0.36 -16.08
N ARG A 165 -20.80 -0.88 -14.94
CA ARG A 165 -20.87 -2.30 -14.55
C ARG A 165 -20.29 -3.25 -15.60
N THR A 166 -19.09 -2.98 -16.07
CA THR A 166 -18.42 -3.78 -17.10
C THR A 166 -17.17 -4.53 -16.59
N TYR A 167 -16.67 -4.17 -15.41
CA TYR A 167 -15.46 -4.74 -14.83
C TYR A 167 -15.51 -4.73 -13.30
N LYS A 168 -15.27 -5.87 -12.67
CA LYS A 168 -15.03 -5.99 -11.22
C LYS A 168 -13.54 -6.19 -10.99
N ASN A 169 -12.92 -5.29 -10.27
CA ASN A 169 -11.48 -5.30 -10.05
C ASN A 169 -11.12 -5.02 -8.58
N ALA A 170 -9.85 -5.15 -8.26
CA ALA A 170 -9.37 -5.14 -6.89
C ALA A 170 -9.62 -3.78 -6.22
N ILE A 171 -9.21 -2.68 -6.84
CA ILE A 171 -9.13 -1.39 -6.17
C ILE A 171 -10.45 -0.83 -5.61
N PRO A 172 -11.61 -0.83 -6.30
CA PRO A 172 -12.85 -0.35 -5.69
C PRO A 172 -13.30 -1.23 -4.53
N ASN A 173 -13.02 -2.53 -4.58
CA ASN A 173 -13.37 -3.49 -3.54
C ASN A 173 -12.47 -3.29 -2.30
N GLU A 174 -11.19 -3.12 -2.48
CA GLU A 174 -10.25 -2.83 -1.39
C GLU A 174 -10.55 -1.49 -0.71
N LEU A 175 -10.87 -0.46 -1.50
CA LEU A 175 -11.27 0.85 -0.97
C LEU A 175 -12.62 0.79 -0.25
N PHE A 176 -13.57 0.02 -0.77
CA PHE A 176 -14.85 -0.18 -0.11
C PHE A 176 -14.69 -0.82 1.26
N LEU A 177 -13.87 -1.88 1.34
CA LEU A 177 -13.49 -2.52 2.60
C LEU A 177 -12.82 -1.52 3.56
N LEU A 178 -11.81 -0.80 3.09
CA LEU A 178 -11.05 0.16 3.90
C LEU A 178 -11.92 1.30 4.42
N VAL A 179 -12.74 1.89 3.57
CA VAL A 179 -13.66 2.97 3.95
C VAL A 179 -14.72 2.45 4.93
N ALA A 180 -15.29 1.27 4.69
CA ALA A 180 -16.27 0.66 5.58
C ALA A 180 -15.72 0.49 7.00
N ILE A 181 -14.58 -0.17 7.15
CA ILE A 181 -14.02 -0.42 8.49
C ILE A 181 -13.59 0.89 9.18
N ARG A 182 -13.09 1.87 8.44
CA ARG A 182 -12.73 3.18 8.99
C ARG A 182 -13.95 4.01 9.42
N LEU A 183 -15.07 3.93 8.70
CA LEU A 183 -16.33 4.55 9.09
C LEU A 183 -16.95 3.85 10.32
N HIS A 184 -16.84 2.53 10.41
CA HIS A 184 -17.23 1.78 11.61
C HIS A 184 -16.52 2.30 12.84
N GLN A 185 -15.21 2.46 12.81
CA GLN A 185 -14.39 2.95 13.92
C GLN A 185 -14.79 4.37 14.38
N ARG A 186 -15.44 5.16 13.51
CA ARG A 186 -15.82 6.57 13.76
C ARG A 186 -17.33 6.78 13.92
N THR A 187 -18.10 5.68 14.01
CA THR A 187 -19.57 5.73 14.12
C THR A 187 -20.00 4.94 15.35
N ALA A 188 -20.32 5.65 16.43
CA ALA A 188 -20.76 5.02 17.66
C ALA A 188 -22.05 4.20 17.42
N GLY A 189 -22.07 2.96 17.95
CA GLY A 189 -23.21 2.07 17.84
C GLY A 189 -23.42 1.45 16.45
N ASP A 190 -22.46 1.58 15.53
CA ASP A 190 -22.54 0.92 14.22
C ASP A 190 -22.49 -0.61 14.39
N GLY A 191 -23.53 -1.28 13.89
CA GLY A 191 -23.68 -2.74 13.98
C GLY A 191 -24.98 -3.24 13.39
N GLY A 192 -25.06 -4.54 13.13
CA GLY A 192 -26.19 -5.20 12.51
C GLY A 192 -26.21 -5.12 10.97
N PRO A 193 -27.24 -5.67 10.32
CA PRO A 193 -27.34 -5.72 8.86
C PRO A 193 -27.27 -4.33 8.22
N GLY A 194 -26.43 -4.16 7.22
CA GLY A 194 -26.24 -2.89 6.50
C GLY A 194 -25.37 -1.86 7.19
N SER A 195 -24.81 -2.16 8.38
CA SER A 195 -23.82 -1.31 9.04
C SER A 195 -22.49 -1.27 8.27
N TYR A 196 -21.61 -0.36 8.61
CA TYR A 196 -20.26 -0.31 8.04
C TYR A 196 -19.47 -1.59 8.36
N PHE A 197 -19.59 -2.10 9.59
CA PHE A 197 -18.95 -3.37 9.96
C PHE A 197 -19.49 -4.56 9.17
N TYR A 198 -20.80 -4.62 8.95
CA TYR A 198 -21.41 -5.65 8.09
C TYR A 198 -20.84 -5.59 6.68
N TRP A 199 -20.73 -4.40 6.08
CA TRP A 199 -20.16 -4.25 4.75
C TRP A 199 -18.67 -4.60 4.70
N ALA A 200 -17.90 -4.19 5.69
CA ALA A 200 -16.47 -4.54 5.76
C ALA A 200 -16.25 -6.06 5.82
N THR A 201 -17.03 -6.77 6.66
CA THR A 201 -16.89 -8.22 6.78
C THR A 201 -17.39 -8.97 5.54
N ASN A 202 -18.49 -8.52 4.93
CA ASN A 202 -19.00 -9.11 3.69
C ASN A 202 -18.03 -8.91 2.52
N GLU A 203 -17.49 -7.70 2.36
CA GLU A 203 -16.50 -7.42 1.32
C GLU A 203 -15.26 -8.30 1.48
N TRP A 204 -14.73 -8.41 2.70
CA TRP A 204 -13.57 -9.26 2.93
C TRP A 204 -13.85 -10.74 2.62
N HIS A 205 -15.00 -11.26 3.04
CA HIS A 205 -15.39 -12.63 2.73
C HIS A 205 -15.46 -12.88 1.23
N TRP A 206 -16.08 -11.95 0.50
CA TRP A 206 -16.15 -12.03 -0.95
C TRP A 206 -14.77 -11.89 -1.60
N PHE A 207 -13.97 -10.91 -1.18
CA PHE A 207 -12.65 -10.66 -1.75
C PHE A 207 -11.73 -11.88 -1.67
N GLN A 208 -11.72 -12.56 -0.51
CA GLN A 208 -10.97 -13.81 -0.34
C GLN A 208 -11.45 -14.92 -1.28
N ALA A 209 -12.76 -15.01 -1.51
CA ALA A 209 -13.38 -16.04 -2.35
C ALA A 209 -13.25 -15.74 -3.84
N SER A 210 -13.09 -14.48 -4.23
CA SER A 210 -13.05 -14.03 -5.62
C SER A 210 -11.86 -14.58 -6.42
N GLY A 211 -10.79 -14.98 -5.74
CA GLY A 211 -9.56 -15.47 -6.35
C GLY A 211 -8.61 -14.37 -6.83
N MET A 212 -8.94 -13.06 -6.70
CA MET A 212 -8.02 -11.98 -7.03
C MET A 212 -6.72 -12.04 -6.24
N LEU A 213 -6.78 -12.49 -4.98
CA LEU A 213 -5.59 -12.85 -4.21
C LEU A 213 -5.08 -14.21 -4.71
N ASN A 214 -3.96 -14.21 -5.43
CA ASN A 214 -3.40 -15.39 -6.07
C ASN A 214 -2.59 -16.28 -5.11
N SER A 215 -2.10 -17.43 -5.61
CA SER A 215 -1.33 -18.40 -4.82
C SER A 215 0.04 -17.89 -4.35
N GLN A 216 0.51 -16.75 -4.86
CA GLN A 216 1.74 -16.09 -4.44
C GLN A 216 1.49 -15.03 -3.36
N ASN A 217 0.27 -14.93 -2.84
CA ASN A 217 -0.21 -13.88 -1.93
C ASN A 217 -0.08 -12.46 -2.51
N LEU A 218 -0.25 -12.31 -3.82
CA LEU A 218 -0.32 -11.02 -4.50
C LEU A 218 -1.72 -10.84 -5.08
N VAL A 219 -2.22 -9.61 -5.05
CA VAL A 219 -3.52 -9.24 -5.62
C VAL A 219 -3.34 -8.89 -7.09
N ASN A 220 -4.00 -9.65 -7.97
CA ASN A 220 -4.11 -9.29 -9.39
C ASN A 220 -5.18 -8.20 -9.60
N ASP A 221 -5.11 -7.52 -10.74
CA ASP A 221 -5.91 -6.32 -11.00
C ASP A 221 -7.42 -6.56 -10.92
N GLY A 222 -7.92 -7.74 -11.33
CA GLY A 222 -9.37 -7.99 -11.26
C GLY A 222 -9.83 -9.34 -11.79
N LEU A 223 -11.11 -9.38 -12.15
CA LEU A 223 -11.80 -10.57 -12.63
C LEU A 223 -12.10 -10.49 -14.13
N THR A 224 -12.13 -11.65 -14.79
CA THR A 224 -12.69 -11.79 -16.14
C THR A 224 -14.23 -11.70 -16.13
N SER A 225 -14.85 -11.65 -17.31
CA SER A 225 -16.33 -11.74 -17.42
C SER A 225 -16.92 -13.04 -16.86
N ASP A 226 -16.10 -14.10 -16.78
CA ASP A 226 -16.49 -15.39 -16.21
C ASP A 226 -16.20 -15.49 -14.71
N CYS A 227 -15.95 -14.35 -14.05
CA CYS A 227 -15.66 -14.25 -12.61
C CYS A 227 -14.41 -15.02 -12.15
N LEU A 228 -13.43 -15.16 -13.03
CA LEU A 228 -12.14 -15.77 -12.69
C LEU A 228 -11.08 -14.69 -12.54
N ASN A 229 -10.06 -14.94 -11.72
CA ASN A 229 -8.88 -14.07 -11.67
C ASN A 229 -8.33 -13.87 -13.08
N ASN A 230 -8.17 -12.62 -13.52
CA ASN A 230 -7.69 -12.31 -14.86
C ASN A 230 -6.18 -12.53 -15.06
N GLY A 231 -5.43 -12.73 -13.95
CA GLY A 231 -3.97 -12.88 -13.99
C GLY A 231 -3.22 -11.61 -14.41
N ASP A 232 -3.91 -10.47 -14.42
CA ASP A 232 -3.33 -9.19 -14.83
C ASP A 232 -2.40 -8.61 -13.75
N THR A 233 -1.80 -7.46 -14.03
CA THR A 233 -0.71 -6.86 -13.25
C THR A 233 -1.01 -6.75 -11.76
N THR A 234 -0.04 -7.16 -10.95
CA THR A 234 -0.06 -7.02 -9.50
C THR A 234 0.49 -5.64 -9.10
N TRP A 235 -0.29 -4.60 -9.33
CA TRP A 235 0.08 -3.22 -9.01
C TRP A 235 0.37 -3.02 -7.53
N THR A 236 1.33 -2.15 -7.19
CA THR A 236 1.70 -1.93 -5.78
C THR A 236 0.55 -1.38 -4.95
N TYR A 237 -0.31 -0.52 -5.50
CA TYR A 237 -1.43 0.09 -4.75
C TYR A 237 -2.48 -0.95 -4.32
N ASN A 238 -2.76 -1.97 -5.14
CA ASN A 238 -3.64 -3.08 -4.75
C ASN A 238 -3.06 -3.87 -3.58
N GLN A 239 -1.74 -4.11 -3.57
CA GLN A 239 -1.10 -4.73 -2.42
C GLN A 239 -1.19 -3.83 -1.18
N GLY A 240 -1.17 -2.50 -1.37
CA GLY A 240 -1.17 -1.53 -0.28
C GLY A 240 -2.52 -1.38 0.41
N VAL A 241 -3.58 -1.07 -0.34
CA VAL A 241 -4.89 -0.73 0.24
C VAL A 241 -5.42 -1.87 1.11
N ILE A 242 -5.28 -3.11 0.66
CA ILE A 242 -5.73 -4.27 1.41
C ILE A 242 -4.98 -4.44 2.75
N LEU A 243 -3.69 -4.03 2.85
CA LEU A 243 -2.95 -4.07 4.12
C LEU A 243 -3.59 -3.16 5.16
N GLY A 244 -3.94 -1.92 4.76
CA GLY A 244 -4.62 -0.97 5.63
C GLY A 244 -5.96 -1.49 6.13
N ALA A 245 -6.76 -2.06 5.23
CA ALA A 245 -8.07 -2.61 5.56
C ALA A 245 -7.99 -3.79 6.54
N LEU A 246 -7.07 -4.73 6.29
CA LEU A 246 -6.88 -5.90 7.16
C LEU A 246 -6.30 -5.53 8.53
N ALA A 247 -5.40 -4.55 8.59
CA ALA A 247 -4.89 -4.01 9.85
C ALA A 247 -6.02 -3.39 10.69
N ASP A 248 -6.94 -2.65 10.05
CA ASP A 248 -8.11 -2.07 10.73
C ASP A 248 -9.11 -3.15 11.17
N LEU A 249 -9.37 -4.18 10.37
CA LEU A 249 -10.20 -5.33 10.78
C LEU A 249 -9.60 -6.03 12.01
N TYR A 250 -8.29 -6.28 12.02
CA TYR A 250 -7.60 -6.84 13.18
C TYR A 250 -7.76 -5.96 14.43
N LYS A 251 -7.56 -4.64 14.30
CA LYS A 251 -7.72 -3.71 15.43
C LYS A 251 -9.14 -3.68 16.02
N VAL A 252 -10.15 -3.88 15.17
CA VAL A 252 -11.56 -3.86 15.60
C VAL A 252 -11.98 -5.20 16.21
N THR A 253 -11.53 -6.33 15.64
CA THR A 253 -12.02 -7.66 16.02
C THR A 253 -11.10 -8.43 16.96
N GLY A 254 -9.80 -8.15 16.93
CA GLY A 254 -8.76 -8.95 17.59
C GLY A 254 -8.47 -10.28 16.90
N GLU A 255 -9.09 -10.57 15.75
CA GLU A 255 -8.91 -11.83 15.04
C GLU A 255 -7.59 -11.86 14.27
N THR A 256 -6.66 -12.70 14.70
CA THR A 256 -5.28 -12.78 14.16
C THR A 256 -5.19 -13.26 12.71
N ASN A 257 -6.24 -13.89 12.16
CA ASN A 257 -6.31 -14.29 10.75
C ASN A 257 -6.23 -13.09 9.79
N TYR A 258 -6.78 -11.93 10.17
CA TYR A 258 -6.64 -10.70 9.38
C TYR A 258 -5.19 -10.22 9.34
N LEU A 259 -4.53 -10.20 10.50
CA LEU A 259 -3.13 -9.81 10.59
C LEU A 259 -2.22 -10.77 9.81
N ALA A 260 -2.39 -12.09 10.00
CA ALA A 260 -1.62 -13.10 9.28
C ALA A 260 -1.79 -13.00 7.75
N ARG A 261 -2.98 -12.62 7.28
CA ARG A 261 -3.21 -12.40 5.85
C ARG A 261 -2.53 -11.12 5.35
N ALA A 262 -2.60 -10.03 6.13
CA ALA A 262 -1.89 -8.80 5.81
C ALA A 262 -0.37 -9.03 5.74
N GLU A 263 0.20 -9.75 6.70
CA GLU A 263 1.61 -10.12 6.70
C GLU A 263 2.01 -10.94 5.47
N ALA A 264 1.20 -11.94 5.09
CA ALA A 264 1.48 -12.77 3.91
C ALA A 264 1.51 -11.94 2.61
N ILE A 265 0.60 -10.97 2.46
CA ILE A 265 0.57 -10.04 1.31
C ILE A 265 1.76 -9.08 1.36
N ALA A 266 2.04 -8.51 2.53
CA ALA A 266 3.17 -7.59 2.71
C ALA A 266 4.51 -8.27 2.41
N ASP A 267 4.75 -9.47 2.97
CA ASP A 267 5.97 -10.25 2.74
C ASP A 267 6.16 -10.61 1.26
N ALA A 268 5.08 -11.03 0.59
CA ALA A 268 5.11 -11.30 -0.85
C ALA A 268 5.44 -10.03 -1.64
N SER A 269 4.85 -8.91 -1.29
CA SER A 269 5.04 -7.62 -1.99
C SER A 269 6.46 -7.10 -1.85
N ILE A 270 7.00 -7.02 -0.62
CA ILE A 270 8.35 -6.51 -0.38
C ILE A 270 9.48 -7.44 -0.88
N SER A 271 9.14 -8.68 -1.24
CA SER A 271 10.09 -9.62 -1.86
C SER A 271 10.00 -9.68 -3.39
N THR A 272 8.88 -9.23 -3.98
CA THR A 272 8.61 -9.40 -5.41
C THR A 272 8.59 -8.08 -6.18
N LEU A 273 8.00 -7.02 -5.58
CA LEU A 273 7.82 -5.71 -6.24
C LEU A 273 8.99 -4.77 -5.92
N ILE A 274 10.20 -5.25 -6.19
CA ILE A 274 11.46 -4.56 -5.92
C ILE A 274 12.37 -4.59 -7.14
N ASP A 275 13.26 -3.62 -7.21
CA ASP A 275 14.38 -3.63 -8.14
C ASP A 275 15.60 -4.39 -7.56
N GLN A 276 16.74 -4.33 -8.27
CA GLN A 276 17.97 -5.00 -7.86
C GLN A 276 18.57 -4.47 -6.54
N ASP A 277 18.21 -3.24 -6.15
CA ASP A 277 18.68 -2.57 -4.94
C ASP A 277 17.71 -2.74 -3.77
N GLY A 278 16.61 -3.46 -4.00
CA GLY A 278 15.56 -3.73 -3.03
C GLY A 278 14.65 -2.54 -2.78
N VAL A 279 14.60 -1.58 -3.70
CA VAL A 279 13.71 -0.41 -3.68
C VAL A 279 12.39 -0.74 -4.35
N LEU A 280 11.28 -0.23 -3.82
CA LEU A 280 9.94 -0.47 -4.37
C LEU A 280 9.85 -0.01 -5.83
N THR A 281 9.37 -0.89 -6.70
CA THR A 281 9.19 -0.62 -8.14
C THR A 281 7.85 -1.10 -8.66
N GLU A 282 7.27 -0.41 -9.65
CA GLU A 282 6.13 -0.93 -10.38
C GLU A 282 6.56 -1.95 -11.44
N PRO A 283 5.75 -2.98 -11.71
CA PRO A 283 6.08 -3.99 -12.72
C PRO A 283 6.38 -3.43 -14.12
N CYS A 284 5.86 -2.25 -14.44
CA CYS A 284 6.07 -1.61 -15.75
C CYS A 284 7.32 -0.73 -15.85
N GLU A 285 8.01 -0.40 -14.73
CA GLU A 285 9.10 0.60 -14.75
C GLU A 285 10.26 0.22 -15.69
N SER A 286 10.55 -1.06 -15.82
CA SER A 286 11.61 -1.55 -16.73
C SER A 286 11.29 -1.32 -18.22
N ASN A 287 10.00 -1.24 -18.56
CA ASN A 287 9.51 -1.07 -19.94
C ASN A 287 8.93 0.32 -20.21
N GLY A 288 8.98 1.21 -19.22
CA GLY A 288 8.35 2.52 -19.24
C GLY A 288 6.85 2.43 -18.93
N CYS A 289 6.45 2.95 -17.78
CA CYS A 289 5.04 3.01 -17.42
C CYS A 289 4.29 4.01 -18.29
N HIS A 290 3.19 3.57 -18.88
CA HIS A 290 2.29 4.41 -19.66
C HIS A 290 1.03 4.72 -18.85
N GLY A 291 0.50 5.95 -19.02
CA GLY A 291 -0.69 6.41 -18.29
C GLY A 291 -0.37 7.34 -17.12
N GLY A 292 -1.38 8.09 -16.67
CA GLY A 292 -1.26 9.10 -15.63
C GLY A 292 -1.39 8.57 -14.20
N ASP A 293 -1.84 7.33 -14.03
CA ASP A 293 -2.22 6.76 -12.73
C ASP A 293 -1.06 6.05 -12.01
N VAL A 294 -0.30 5.23 -12.75
CA VAL A 294 0.78 4.40 -12.22
C VAL A 294 1.79 5.16 -11.34
N PRO A 295 2.18 6.40 -11.66
CA PRO A 295 3.14 7.14 -10.83
C PRO A 295 2.74 7.31 -9.36
N GLN A 296 1.44 7.16 -9.04
CA GLN A 296 0.93 7.36 -7.69
C GLN A 296 0.91 6.10 -6.83
N PHE A 297 1.00 4.91 -7.43
CA PHE A 297 0.71 3.65 -6.77
C PHE A 297 1.68 3.29 -5.63
N LYS A 298 2.98 3.51 -5.82
CA LYS A 298 4.01 3.14 -4.82
C LYS A 298 3.82 3.85 -3.47
N GLY A 299 3.46 5.14 -3.50
CA GLY A 299 3.20 5.91 -2.28
C GLY A 299 2.01 5.35 -1.49
N ILE A 300 0.97 4.88 -2.20
CA ILE A 300 -0.19 4.25 -1.59
C ILE A 300 0.21 2.94 -0.88
N PHE A 301 1.07 2.13 -1.51
CA PHE A 301 1.61 0.94 -0.85
C PHE A 301 2.38 1.28 0.42
N ILE A 302 3.35 2.20 0.33
CA ILE A 302 4.23 2.53 1.47
C ILE A 302 3.45 3.08 2.66
N ARG A 303 2.47 3.97 2.45
CA ARG A 303 1.67 4.51 3.58
C ARG A 303 0.87 3.42 4.30
N ASN A 304 0.33 2.45 3.55
CA ASN A 304 -0.43 1.35 4.13
C ASN A 304 0.48 0.29 4.78
N LEU A 305 1.67 0.05 4.23
CA LEU A 305 2.69 -0.78 4.87
C LEU A 305 3.17 -0.15 6.19
N ALA A 306 3.35 1.17 6.23
CA ALA A 306 3.68 1.90 7.44
C ALA A 306 2.55 1.82 8.47
N TYR A 307 1.30 1.87 8.03
CA TYR A 307 0.16 1.65 8.90
C TYR A 307 0.13 0.23 9.45
N LEU A 308 0.35 -0.79 8.62
CA LEU A 308 0.49 -2.18 9.09
C LEU A 308 1.64 -2.31 10.11
N TYR A 309 2.81 -1.70 9.83
CA TYR A 309 3.93 -1.69 10.77
C TYR A 309 3.56 -1.03 12.12
N SER A 310 2.68 -0.05 12.14
CA SER A 310 2.23 0.56 13.40
C SER A 310 1.41 -0.40 14.28
N VAL A 311 0.82 -1.43 13.67
CA VAL A 311 0.01 -2.47 14.33
C VAL A 311 0.85 -3.71 14.64
N ASP A 312 1.66 -4.14 13.68
CA ASP A 312 2.58 -5.28 13.77
C ASP A 312 4.02 -4.81 13.54
N ARG A 313 4.79 -4.62 14.59
CA ARG A 313 6.13 -4.05 14.59
C ARG A 313 7.20 -4.94 13.94
N LYS A 314 6.90 -5.55 12.78
CA LYS A 314 7.80 -6.44 12.07
C LYS A 314 8.98 -5.66 11.45
N PRO A 315 10.25 -5.87 11.90
CA PRO A 315 11.38 -5.03 11.50
C PRO A 315 11.60 -4.93 9.99
N ALA A 316 11.30 -6.00 9.24
CA ALA A 316 11.46 -6.02 7.79
C ALA A 316 10.64 -4.92 7.07
N TYR A 317 9.48 -4.54 7.62
CA TYR A 317 8.64 -3.49 7.03
C TYR A 317 9.28 -2.11 7.22
N LEU A 318 9.81 -1.83 8.43
CA LEU A 318 10.53 -0.58 8.68
C LEU A 318 11.78 -0.47 7.81
N ASP A 319 12.56 -1.54 7.70
CA ASP A 319 13.77 -1.57 6.88
C ASP A 319 13.45 -1.31 5.40
N PHE A 320 12.34 -1.86 4.91
CA PHE A 320 11.88 -1.66 3.54
C PHE A 320 11.41 -0.22 3.29
N ILE A 321 10.59 0.34 4.18
CA ILE A 321 10.11 1.72 4.12
C ILE A 321 11.29 2.69 4.17
N SER A 322 12.22 2.46 5.10
CA SER A 322 13.44 3.26 5.25
C SER A 322 14.28 3.27 3.98
N ARG A 323 14.57 2.10 3.42
CA ARG A 323 15.33 1.98 2.17
C ARG A 323 14.67 2.72 1.02
N SER A 324 13.37 2.55 0.84
CA SER A 324 12.63 3.20 -0.24
C SER A 324 12.59 4.73 -0.06
N ALA A 325 12.38 5.23 1.15
CA ALA A 325 12.33 6.66 1.43
C ALA A 325 13.71 7.35 1.25
N HIS A 326 14.80 6.72 1.72
CA HIS A 326 16.16 7.23 1.48
C HIS A 326 16.46 7.25 -0.01
N SER A 327 16.17 6.17 -0.72
CA SER A 327 16.42 6.10 -2.17
C SER A 327 15.69 7.19 -2.94
N VAL A 328 14.41 7.42 -2.63
CA VAL A 328 13.63 8.53 -3.22
C VAL A 328 14.34 9.87 -3.02
N TRP A 329 14.76 10.16 -1.79
CA TRP A 329 15.33 11.46 -1.47
C TRP A 329 16.73 11.67 -2.05
N GLU A 330 17.55 10.65 -2.03
CA GLU A 330 18.95 10.72 -2.46
C GLU A 330 19.12 10.56 -3.97
N ASN A 331 18.33 9.69 -4.61
CA ASN A 331 18.56 9.25 -5.98
C ASN A 331 17.54 9.79 -7.00
N ASP A 332 16.29 10.07 -6.57
CA ASP A 332 15.19 10.45 -7.47
C ASP A 332 14.71 11.89 -7.22
N ARG A 333 15.60 12.79 -6.88
CA ARG A 333 15.31 14.17 -6.56
C ARG A 333 16.10 15.14 -7.44
N ASN A 334 15.43 16.18 -7.94
CA ASN A 334 16.11 17.30 -8.59
C ASN A 334 16.39 18.47 -7.61
N ASN A 335 17.07 19.50 -8.09
CA ASN A 335 17.45 20.70 -7.30
C ASN A 335 16.26 21.59 -6.86
N LYS A 336 15.02 21.24 -7.21
CA LYS A 336 13.79 21.93 -6.79
C LYS A 336 12.96 21.08 -5.81
N ASN A 337 13.55 20.04 -5.24
CA ASN A 337 12.88 19.05 -4.40
C ASN A 337 11.69 18.37 -5.10
N GLN A 338 11.73 18.29 -6.44
CA GLN A 338 10.79 17.50 -7.21
C GLN A 338 11.30 16.07 -7.33
N LEU A 339 10.38 15.12 -7.19
CA LEU A 339 10.61 13.68 -7.08
C LEU A 339 9.94 12.98 -8.26
N GLY A 340 10.61 11.97 -8.80
CA GLY A 340 10.20 11.26 -10.00
C GLY A 340 9.44 9.94 -9.74
N LEU A 341 9.39 9.11 -10.78
CA LEU A 341 8.81 7.78 -10.70
C LEU A 341 9.84 6.73 -10.26
N LYS A 342 11.08 6.83 -10.74
CA LYS A 342 12.10 5.82 -10.51
C LYS A 342 12.81 6.05 -9.18
N TRP A 343 12.25 5.53 -8.11
CA TRP A 343 12.76 5.75 -6.76
C TRP A 343 14.22 5.34 -6.54
N ALA A 344 14.74 4.38 -7.31
CA ALA A 344 16.18 4.05 -7.32
C ALA A 344 17.01 5.06 -8.13
N GLY A 345 16.38 5.99 -8.81
CA GLY A 345 17.03 6.99 -9.66
C GLY A 345 17.47 6.46 -11.03
N PRO A 346 18.09 7.32 -11.82
CA PRO A 346 18.15 8.76 -11.63
C PRO A 346 16.80 9.42 -11.84
N PHE A 347 16.61 10.65 -11.31
CA PHE A 347 15.41 11.48 -11.54
C PHE A 347 15.00 11.50 -13.02
N ASP A 348 13.74 11.16 -13.30
CA ASP A 348 13.20 11.09 -14.66
C ASP A 348 12.37 12.34 -15.03
N SER A 349 11.32 12.59 -14.29
CA SER A 349 10.42 13.74 -14.49
C SER A 349 9.53 13.92 -13.25
N ALA A 350 8.89 15.08 -13.14
CA ALA A 350 8.00 15.39 -12.04
C ALA A 350 6.62 15.86 -12.53
N ASP A 351 5.61 15.37 -11.84
CA ASP A 351 4.21 15.79 -11.86
C ASP A 351 3.59 15.58 -10.47
N PRO A 352 2.34 16.02 -10.22
CA PRO A 352 1.73 15.86 -8.91
C PRO A 352 1.59 14.42 -8.45
N ALA A 353 1.36 13.47 -9.37
CA ALA A 353 1.19 12.06 -9.03
C ALA A 353 2.52 11.44 -8.54
N ARG A 354 3.63 11.66 -9.26
CA ARG A 354 4.98 11.27 -8.85
C ARG A 354 5.35 11.90 -7.52
N GLN A 355 5.17 13.22 -7.43
CA GLN A 355 5.51 14.00 -6.25
C GLN A 355 4.76 13.52 -5.00
N SER A 356 3.44 13.36 -5.09
CA SER A 356 2.63 12.91 -3.94
C SER A 356 2.93 11.47 -3.53
N SER A 357 3.22 10.59 -4.50
CA SER A 357 3.67 9.22 -4.24
C SER A 357 4.95 9.20 -3.38
N ALA A 358 5.95 9.97 -3.79
CA ALA A 358 7.21 10.09 -3.07
C ALA A 358 7.04 10.78 -1.70
N VAL A 359 6.21 11.83 -1.61
CA VAL A 359 5.85 12.49 -0.33
C VAL A 359 5.31 11.48 0.67
N MET A 360 4.45 10.55 0.24
CA MET A 360 3.91 9.51 1.14
C MET A 360 5.01 8.61 1.70
N ALA A 361 6.04 8.28 0.92
CA ALA A 361 7.17 7.48 1.40
C ALA A 361 8.01 8.23 2.44
N LEU A 362 8.31 9.51 2.19
CA LEU A 362 9.06 10.35 3.14
C LEU A 362 8.27 10.56 4.43
N ALA A 363 6.97 10.87 4.32
CA ALA A 363 6.07 11.07 5.47
C ALA A 363 5.93 9.81 6.31
N ALA A 364 5.80 8.64 5.68
CA ALA A 364 5.71 7.37 6.37
C ALA A 364 6.93 7.12 7.28
N LEU A 365 8.15 7.35 6.77
CA LEU A 365 9.36 7.20 7.57
C LEU A 365 9.44 8.27 8.68
N ALA A 366 9.07 9.51 8.38
CA ALA A 366 9.04 10.60 9.37
C ALA A 366 8.08 10.30 10.54
N GLU A 367 6.88 9.81 10.25
CA GLU A 367 5.88 9.45 11.28
C GLU A 367 6.39 8.28 12.15
N LEU A 368 7.01 7.26 11.54
CA LEU A 368 7.54 6.10 12.27
C LEU A 368 8.75 6.47 13.14
N SER A 369 9.62 7.35 12.69
CA SER A 369 10.78 7.83 13.47
C SER A 369 10.36 8.58 14.74
N LYS A 370 9.30 9.42 14.66
CA LYS A 370 8.74 10.09 15.83
C LYS A 370 8.22 9.10 16.89
N THR A 371 7.53 8.05 16.46
CA THR A 371 6.97 7.06 17.41
C THR A 371 8.05 6.21 18.07
N THR A 372 9.15 5.95 17.39
CA THR A 372 10.29 5.19 17.94
C THR A 372 11.06 6.02 18.96
N ASN A 373 11.29 7.30 18.71
CA ASN A 373 11.96 8.21 19.64
C ASN A 373 11.15 8.47 20.92
N VAL A 374 9.83 8.53 20.84
CA VAL A 374 8.95 8.65 22.01
C VAL A 374 8.99 7.40 22.89
N SER A 375 9.14 6.20 22.31
CA SER A 375 9.24 4.94 23.06
C SER A 375 10.60 4.73 23.73
N LEU A 376 11.66 5.40 23.25
CA LEU A 376 13.01 5.33 23.83
C LEU A 376 13.26 6.36 24.93
N ASN A 377 12.43 7.40 25.04
CA ASN A 377 12.45 8.40 26.10
C ASN A 377 11.08 8.46 26.79
N PRO A 378 10.73 7.49 27.67
CA PRO A 378 9.55 7.62 28.49
C PRO A 378 9.75 8.84 29.40
N ALA A 379 8.82 9.79 29.33
CA ALA A 379 8.85 10.98 30.19
C ALA A 379 9.06 10.56 31.67
N GLU A 380 10.07 11.15 32.34
CA GLU A 380 10.24 10.99 33.79
C GLU A 380 8.92 11.36 34.46
N PRO A 381 8.46 10.57 35.47
CA PRO A 381 7.27 10.92 36.20
C PRO A 381 7.54 12.25 36.94
N GLN A 382 6.74 13.26 36.63
CA GLN A 382 6.75 14.51 37.42
C GLN A 382 6.26 14.18 38.83
N HIS A 383 7.18 14.30 39.79
CA HIS A 383 6.91 14.22 41.23
C HIS A 383 6.20 15.45 41.76
#